data_7a6f2109354b52dd77474214ce58d446
#
_entry.id   7a6f2109354b52dd77474214ce58d446
#
_cell.length_a   1.000
_cell.length_b   1.000
_cell.length_c   1.000
_cell.angle_alpha   90.00
_cell.angle_beta   90.00
_cell.angle_gamma   90.00
#
_symmetry.space_group_name_H-M   'P 1'
#
loop_
_entity.id
_entity.type
_entity.pdbx_description
1 polymer ?
#
loop_
_entity_poly.entity_id
_entity_poly.type
_entity_poly.pdbx_seq_one_letter_code
_entity_poly.pdbx_strand_id
1 'polypeptide(L)'
;LDNGRKRKLVQAAAALLMNGNLPGFFQGRIYQGGLKKFCAPGLNCYSCPGALGACPIGSLQALAANPRTLVSFYVCGFLLITGVLTGRFLCGFLCPFGLAQDLLYKIPLKKWRRKRVFRWLAWGKYIALAVFVAGVPAGLALAGEISVPVFCKYICPAGTLGAGIPLAMANESIRGALGWLFAWKLAVLALVILLSMKLFRPFCRFLCPLGALLSLFNRVSLLRIKTDGARCDSCGKCRNACRVEAPHPDHRECVRCGACAAGCPKRAMRWSIKQDRQKQ
;
A
#
# COMPACT_ATOMS: atom_id res chain seq x y z
N LEU A 1 26.65 -0.17 -4.09
CA LEU A 1 25.33 -0.57 -4.63
C LEU A 1 24.28 0.33 -4.01
N ASP A 2 23.66 1.13 -4.85
CA ASP A 2 22.68 2.13 -4.52
C ASP A 2 21.51 1.52 -3.70
N ASN A 3 21.30 2.00 -2.49
CA ASN A 3 20.21 1.56 -1.60
C ASN A 3 18.83 1.56 -2.30
N GLY A 4 18.67 2.39 -3.31
CA GLY A 4 17.47 2.45 -4.14
C GLY A 4 17.29 1.23 -5.05
N ARG A 5 18.36 0.65 -5.59
CA ARG A 5 18.31 -0.57 -6.41
C ARG A 5 18.02 -1.80 -5.54
N LYS A 6 18.70 -1.96 -4.41
CA LYS A 6 18.45 -3.06 -3.46
C LYS A 6 17.00 -3.08 -3.00
N ARG A 7 16.45 -1.91 -2.61
CA ARG A 7 15.04 -1.78 -2.23
C ARG A 7 14.08 -2.26 -3.32
N LYS A 8 14.33 -1.88 -4.59
CA LYS A 8 13.47 -2.29 -5.71
C LYS A 8 13.59 -3.79 -6.01
N LEU A 9 14.76 -4.38 -5.87
CA LEU A 9 14.96 -5.82 -6.00
C LEU A 9 14.17 -6.59 -4.94
N VAL A 10 14.26 -6.18 -3.67
CA VAL A 10 13.46 -6.76 -2.58
C VAL A 10 11.96 -6.62 -2.87
N GLN A 11 11.54 -5.46 -3.34
CA GLN A 11 10.12 -5.21 -3.65
C GLN A 11 9.63 -6.02 -4.85
N ALA A 12 10.47 -6.22 -5.87
CA ALA A 12 10.18 -7.07 -7.02
C ALA A 12 10.11 -8.56 -6.61
N ALA A 13 11.07 -9.03 -5.82
CA ALA A 13 11.07 -10.39 -5.29
C ALA A 13 9.81 -10.63 -4.43
N ALA A 14 9.44 -9.71 -3.55
CA ALA A 14 8.22 -9.78 -2.76
C ALA A 14 6.96 -9.80 -3.64
N ALA A 15 6.91 -8.99 -4.70
CA ALA A 15 5.80 -8.98 -5.64
C ALA A 15 5.66 -10.32 -6.39
N LEU A 16 6.76 -10.92 -6.81
CA LEU A 16 6.78 -12.25 -7.45
C LEU A 16 6.33 -13.35 -6.49
N LEU A 17 6.85 -13.34 -5.25
CA LEU A 17 6.47 -14.33 -4.23
C LEU A 17 4.98 -14.22 -3.87
N MET A 18 4.43 -13.02 -3.74
CA MET A 18 3.02 -12.80 -3.45
C MET A 18 2.09 -13.18 -4.62
N ASN A 19 2.62 -13.18 -5.86
CA ASN A 19 1.87 -13.49 -7.08
C ASN A 19 2.46 -14.70 -7.81
N GLY A 20 2.87 -15.72 -7.06
CA GLY A 20 3.57 -16.90 -7.57
C GLY A 20 2.72 -17.85 -8.43
N ASN A 21 1.39 -17.73 -8.44
CA ASN A 21 0.52 -18.54 -9.28
C ASN A 21 0.48 -17.99 -10.73
N LEU A 22 1.61 -18.03 -11.42
CA LEU A 22 1.72 -17.56 -12.80
C LEU A 22 0.78 -18.27 -13.79
N PRO A 23 0.57 -19.61 -13.71
CA PRO A 23 -0.37 -20.29 -14.58
C PRO A 23 -1.80 -19.73 -14.50
N GLY A 24 -2.21 -19.20 -13.35
CA GLY A 24 -3.53 -18.60 -13.18
C GLY A 24 -3.83 -17.43 -14.13
N PHE A 25 -2.80 -16.68 -14.56
CA PHE A 25 -2.98 -15.61 -15.54
C PHE A 25 -3.36 -16.13 -16.93
N PHE A 26 -2.79 -17.25 -17.34
CA PHE A 26 -3.08 -17.86 -18.64
C PHE A 26 -4.41 -18.63 -18.62
N GLN A 27 -4.72 -19.30 -17.50
CA GLN A 27 -5.93 -20.05 -17.33
C GLN A 27 -7.16 -19.20 -16.97
N GLY A 28 -6.97 -17.92 -16.65
CA GLY A 28 -8.03 -17.04 -16.17
C GLY A 28 -8.70 -17.50 -14.87
N ARG A 29 -7.97 -18.25 -14.02
CA ARG A 29 -8.49 -18.83 -12.79
C ARG A 29 -7.82 -18.21 -11.56
N ILE A 30 -8.64 -17.93 -10.53
CA ILE A 30 -8.15 -17.44 -9.25
C ILE A 30 -7.62 -18.62 -8.43
N TYR A 31 -6.42 -18.48 -7.85
CA TYR A 31 -5.85 -19.48 -6.96
C TYR A 31 -6.76 -19.73 -5.74
N GLN A 32 -7.06 -20.99 -5.44
CA GLN A 32 -7.95 -21.42 -4.34
C GLN A 32 -7.23 -22.24 -3.25
N GLY A 33 -5.90 -22.30 -3.28
CA GLY A 33 -5.12 -23.11 -2.33
C GLY A 33 -5.08 -22.52 -0.90
N GLY A 34 -4.58 -23.30 0.05
CA GLY A 34 -4.53 -22.97 1.48
C GLY A 34 -3.81 -21.65 1.82
N LEU A 35 -2.84 -21.22 1.02
CA LEU A 35 -2.14 -19.94 1.21
C LEU A 35 -3.07 -18.72 1.09
N LYS A 36 -4.22 -18.86 0.43
CA LYS A 36 -5.23 -17.79 0.32
C LYS A 36 -5.83 -17.38 1.67
N LYS A 37 -5.71 -18.22 2.68
CA LYS A 37 -6.15 -17.94 4.06
C LYS A 37 -5.24 -16.93 4.77
N PHE A 38 -4.00 -16.76 4.30
CA PHE A 38 -3.04 -15.83 4.89
C PHE A 38 -3.10 -14.45 4.26
N CYS A 39 -2.99 -13.40 5.08
CA CYS A 39 -2.92 -12.03 4.61
C CYS A 39 -1.54 -11.72 4.02
N ALA A 40 -1.53 -11.14 2.81
CA ALA A 40 -0.32 -10.63 2.20
C ALA A 40 0.12 -9.31 2.88
N PRO A 41 1.43 -9.08 3.12
CA PRO A 41 1.93 -7.88 3.78
C PRO A 41 1.96 -6.65 2.85
N GLY A 42 0.95 -6.46 2.01
CA GLY A 42 0.87 -5.36 1.06
C GLY A 42 -0.48 -5.30 0.38
N LEU A 43 -0.67 -4.29 -0.47
CA LEU A 43 -1.87 -4.19 -1.30
C LEU A 43 -1.73 -5.12 -2.50
N ASN A 44 -2.29 -6.31 -2.39
CA ASN A 44 -2.35 -7.33 -3.43
C ASN A 44 -3.79 -7.86 -3.54
N CYS A 45 -4.39 -7.80 -4.74
CA CYS A 45 -5.81 -8.11 -4.90
C CYS A 45 -6.09 -9.61 -4.65
N TYR A 46 -7.08 -9.92 -3.83
CA TYR A 46 -7.54 -11.29 -3.59
C TYR A 46 -7.92 -12.01 -4.89
N SER A 47 -8.63 -11.32 -5.78
CA SER A 47 -9.11 -11.87 -7.05
C SER A 47 -8.04 -11.89 -8.15
N CYS A 48 -6.80 -11.46 -7.88
CA CYS A 48 -5.71 -11.59 -8.85
C CYS A 48 -5.42 -13.07 -9.11
N PRO A 49 -5.36 -13.52 -10.39
CA PRO A 49 -5.04 -14.91 -10.73
C PRO A 49 -3.72 -15.39 -10.15
N GLY A 50 -2.71 -14.51 -10.09
CA GLY A 50 -1.41 -14.81 -9.54
C GLY A 50 -1.34 -14.80 -8.02
N ALA A 51 -2.27 -14.15 -7.32
CA ALA A 51 -2.15 -13.88 -5.90
C ALA A 51 -2.30 -15.15 -5.05
N LEU A 52 -1.25 -15.47 -4.28
CA LEU A 52 -1.24 -16.59 -3.33
C LEU A 52 -1.93 -16.23 -2.00
N GLY A 53 -1.89 -14.98 -1.56
CA GLY A 53 -2.46 -14.53 -0.29
C GLY A 53 -3.66 -13.59 -0.44
N ALA A 54 -4.34 -13.32 0.69
CA ALA A 54 -5.48 -12.41 0.76
C ALA A 54 -5.04 -10.96 0.96
N CYS A 55 -5.79 -10.01 0.37
CA CYS A 55 -5.58 -8.59 0.63
C CYS A 55 -6.10 -8.22 2.03
N PRO A 56 -5.27 -7.62 2.92
CA PRO A 56 -5.71 -7.27 4.27
C PRO A 56 -6.86 -6.26 4.29
N ILE A 57 -6.96 -5.38 3.27
CA ILE A 57 -8.07 -4.43 3.16
C ILE A 57 -9.37 -5.12 2.72
N GLY A 58 -9.28 -6.09 1.81
CA GLY A 58 -10.45 -6.91 1.44
C GLY A 58 -10.96 -7.71 2.64
N SER A 59 -10.04 -8.33 3.39
CA SER A 59 -10.36 -9.07 4.61
C SER A 59 -10.95 -8.17 5.70
N LEU A 60 -10.47 -6.92 5.84
CA LEU A 60 -11.00 -5.96 6.81
C LEU A 60 -12.43 -5.51 6.44
N GLN A 61 -12.74 -5.36 5.15
CA GLN A 61 -14.12 -5.07 4.71
C GLN A 61 -15.06 -6.25 4.95
N ALA A 62 -14.61 -7.48 4.69
CA ALA A 62 -15.37 -8.69 5.00
C ALA A 62 -15.64 -8.82 6.51
N LEU A 63 -14.69 -8.40 7.33
CA LEU A 63 -14.84 -8.32 8.78
C LEU A 63 -15.88 -7.29 9.19
N ALA A 64 -15.83 -6.08 8.62
CA ALA A 64 -16.81 -5.03 8.92
C ALA A 64 -18.23 -5.46 8.50
N ALA A 65 -18.34 -6.29 7.47
CA ALA A 65 -19.59 -6.88 7.01
C ALA A 65 -20.12 -8.01 7.93
N ASN A 66 -19.24 -8.74 8.61
CA ASN A 66 -19.63 -9.84 9.50
C ASN A 66 -18.65 -9.99 10.68
N PRO A 67 -18.85 -9.23 11.76
CA PRO A 67 -17.91 -9.16 12.87
C PRO A 67 -17.87 -10.43 13.75
N ARG A 68 -18.83 -11.35 13.58
CA ARG A 68 -18.96 -12.56 14.42
C ARG A 68 -18.02 -13.71 14.03
N THR A 69 -17.20 -13.57 12.99
CA THR A 69 -16.31 -14.64 12.52
C THR A 69 -14.94 -14.62 13.19
N LEU A 70 -14.36 -15.80 13.48
CA LEU A 70 -12.99 -15.96 14.02
C LEU A 70 -11.91 -15.34 13.12
N VAL A 71 -12.16 -15.22 11.83
CA VAL A 71 -11.30 -14.51 10.86
C VAL A 71 -11.04 -13.06 11.28
N SER A 72 -11.96 -12.48 12.06
CA SER A 72 -11.88 -11.13 12.62
C SER A 72 -10.62 -10.88 13.42
N PHE A 73 -10.33 -11.76 14.37
CA PHE A 73 -9.17 -11.64 15.27
C PHE A 73 -7.85 -11.83 14.53
N TYR A 74 -7.81 -12.77 13.56
CA TYR A 74 -6.61 -13.00 12.76
C TYR A 74 -6.23 -11.74 11.95
N VAL A 75 -7.18 -11.15 11.23
CA VAL A 75 -6.92 -9.98 10.37
C VAL A 75 -6.49 -8.77 11.21
N CYS A 76 -7.20 -8.50 12.32
CA CYS A 76 -6.85 -7.42 13.24
C CYS A 76 -5.48 -7.67 13.86
N GLY A 77 -5.20 -8.88 14.37
CA GLY A 77 -3.91 -9.26 14.94
C GLY A 77 -2.77 -9.12 13.93
N PHE A 78 -2.96 -9.60 12.70
CA PHE A 78 -1.98 -9.45 11.62
C PHE A 78 -1.65 -7.98 11.35
N LEU A 79 -2.68 -7.12 11.23
CA LEU A 79 -2.50 -5.70 10.97
C LEU A 79 -1.86 -4.96 12.15
N LEU A 80 -2.20 -5.32 13.39
CA LEU A 80 -1.59 -4.77 14.60
C LEU A 80 -0.12 -5.17 14.69
N ILE A 81 0.19 -6.45 14.59
CA ILE A 81 1.56 -6.96 14.68
C ILE A 81 2.43 -6.34 13.59
N THR A 82 2.00 -6.39 12.34
CA THR A 82 2.76 -5.83 11.22
C THR A 82 2.90 -4.30 11.35
N GLY A 83 1.87 -3.61 11.82
CA GLY A 83 1.89 -2.17 12.10
C GLY A 83 2.89 -1.80 13.18
N VAL A 84 2.87 -2.50 14.33
CA VAL A 84 3.79 -2.26 15.46
C VAL A 84 5.23 -2.62 15.11
N LEU A 85 5.45 -3.73 14.42
CA LEU A 85 6.81 -4.14 14.04
C LEU A 85 7.42 -3.21 13.01
N THR A 86 6.71 -2.91 11.93
CA THR A 86 7.31 -2.31 10.73
C THR A 86 6.69 -0.98 10.29
N GLY A 87 5.45 -0.67 10.73
CA GLY A 87 4.73 0.52 10.26
C GLY A 87 4.62 0.55 8.73
N ARG A 88 4.88 1.70 8.11
CA ARG A 88 4.83 1.87 6.65
C ARG A 88 6.05 1.32 5.88
N PHE A 89 6.97 0.62 6.53
CA PHE A 89 8.07 -0.09 5.86
C PHE A 89 7.52 -1.11 4.84
N LEU A 90 6.45 -1.84 5.17
CA LEU A 90 5.76 -2.75 4.24
C LEU A 90 5.39 -2.06 2.93
N CYS A 91 4.86 -0.83 3.00
CA CYS A 91 4.53 -0.04 1.82
C CYS A 91 5.78 0.31 0.99
N GLY A 92 6.94 0.49 1.67
CA GLY A 92 8.21 0.83 1.03
C GLY A 92 8.91 -0.32 0.34
N PHE A 93 8.81 -1.53 0.90
CA PHE A 93 9.66 -2.67 0.53
C PHE A 93 8.90 -3.91 0.02
N LEU A 94 7.64 -4.10 0.41
CA LEU A 94 6.92 -5.35 0.10
C LEU A 94 5.72 -5.14 -0.81
N CYS A 95 5.12 -3.94 -0.86
CA CYS A 95 3.87 -3.70 -1.58
C CYS A 95 4.06 -3.75 -3.12
N PRO A 96 3.42 -4.69 -3.85
CA PRO A 96 3.50 -4.79 -5.31
C PRO A 96 2.96 -3.54 -6.01
N PHE A 97 1.83 -3.03 -5.57
CA PHE A 97 1.23 -1.81 -6.14
C PHE A 97 2.09 -0.56 -5.90
N GLY A 98 2.83 -0.53 -4.77
CA GLY A 98 3.83 0.49 -4.51
C GLY A 98 5.00 0.43 -5.49
N LEU A 99 5.42 -0.77 -5.92
CA LEU A 99 6.45 -0.95 -6.93
C LEU A 99 5.98 -0.39 -8.29
N ALA A 100 4.76 -0.72 -8.71
CA ALA A 100 4.20 -0.20 -9.97
C ALA A 100 4.23 1.33 -10.02
N GLN A 101 3.79 2.01 -8.94
CA GLN A 101 3.84 3.47 -8.85
C GLN A 101 5.30 4.01 -8.84
N ASP A 102 6.24 3.31 -8.19
CA ASP A 102 7.66 3.70 -8.19
C ASP A 102 8.30 3.59 -9.58
N LEU A 103 7.87 2.62 -10.41
CA LEU A 103 8.32 2.47 -11.79
C LEU A 103 7.76 3.59 -12.67
N LEU A 104 6.46 3.88 -12.58
CA LEU A 104 5.82 4.98 -13.30
C LEU A 104 6.45 6.34 -12.95
N TYR A 105 6.81 6.55 -11.69
CA TYR A 105 7.47 7.79 -11.28
C TYR A 105 8.87 7.98 -11.88
N LYS A 106 9.51 6.94 -12.45
CA LYS A 106 10.81 7.09 -13.13
C LYS A 106 10.72 7.81 -14.47
N ILE A 107 9.53 7.84 -15.10
CA ILE A 107 9.32 8.52 -16.38
C ILE A 107 9.73 9.99 -16.24
N PRO A 108 10.55 10.55 -17.13
CA PRO A 108 11.14 11.90 -17.00
C PRO A 108 10.14 13.00 -17.34
N LEU A 109 9.11 13.17 -16.51
CA LEU A 109 8.14 14.25 -16.60
C LEU A 109 8.36 15.26 -15.46
N LYS A 110 7.89 16.52 -15.64
CA LYS A 110 7.93 17.57 -14.62
C LYS A 110 7.21 17.08 -13.35
N LYS A 111 7.94 16.95 -12.23
CA LYS A 111 7.41 16.42 -10.98
C LYS A 111 6.73 17.52 -10.16
N TRP A 112 5.55 17.19 -9.62
CA TRP A 112 4.84 18.08 -8.70
C TRP A 112 5.32 17.83 -7.28
N ARG A 113 5.86 18.86 -6.64
CA ARG A 113 6.42 18.77 -5.29
C ARG A 113 5.96 19.93 -4.42
N ARG A 114 5.92 19.72 -3.12
CA ARG A 114 5.74 20.72 -2.05
C ARG A 114 4.50 21.62 -2.18
N LYS A 115 3.39 21.13 -2.74
CA LYS A 115 2.13 21.88 -2.77
C LYS A 115 1.39 21.70 -1.43
N ARG A 116 0.89 22.83 -0.86
CA ARG A 116 0.09 22.81 0.40
C ARG A 116 -1.12 21.88 0.30
N VAL A 117 -1.77 21.83 -0.86
CA VAL A 117 -2.93 20.96 -1.17
C VAL A 117 -2.65 19.48 -0.87
N PHE A 118 -1.42 18.99 -1.06
CA PHE A 118 -1.09 17.58 -0.82
C PHE A 118 -1.18 17.18 0.66
N ARG A 119 -1.07 18.12 1.58
CA ARG A 119 -1.31 17.86 3.02
C ARG A 119 -2.78 17.60 3.30
N TRP A 120 -3.66 18.36 2.68
CA TRP A 120 -5.11 18.18 2.81
C TRP A 120 -5.57 16.89 2.11
N LEU A 121 -5.10 16.62 0.89
CA LEU A 121 -5.40 15.38 0.18
C LEU A 121 -4.95 14.13 0.95
N ALA A 122 -3.90 14.22 1.76
CA ALA A 122 -3.43 13.09 2.58
C ALA A 122 -4.44 12.61 3.63
N TRP A 123 -5.45 13.44 3.97
CA TRP A 123 -6.58 13.03 4.81
C TRP A 123 -7.55 12.10 4.09
N GLY A 124 -7.61 12.15 2.75
CA GLY A 124 -8.50 11.32 1.95
C GLY A 124 -8.33 9.81 2.21
N LYS A 125 -7.13 9.34 2.51
CA LYS A 125 -6.90 7.93 2.88
C LYS A 125 -7.56 7.52 4.19
N TYR A 126 -7.68 8.44 5.17
CA TYR A 126 -8.36 8.18 6.44
C TYR A 126 -9.87 8.17 6.26
N ILE A 127 -10.38 9.08 5.40
CA ILE A 127 -11.79 9.07 4.98
C ILE A 127 -12.09 7.77 4.23
N ALA A 128 -11.21 7.34 3.32
CA ALA A 128 -11.36 6.07 2.61
C ALA A 128 -11.39 4.88 3.57
N LEU A 129 -10.56 4.87 4.60
CA LEU A 129 -10.55 3.83 5.64
C LEU A 129 -11.83 3.85 6.48
N ALA A 130 -12.21 5.01 7.00
CA ALA A 130 -13.35 5.15 7.91
C ALA A 130 -14.69 4.93 7.19
N VAL A 131 -14.89 5.51 6.01
CA VAL A 131 -16.16 5.46 5.28
C VAL A 131 -16.27 4.17 4.45
N PHE A 132 -15.35 3.96 3.49
CA PHE A 132 -15.53 2.90 2.49
C PHE A 132 -15.04 1.53 2.94
N VAL A 133 -14.16 1.44 3.94
CA VAL A 133 -13.67 0.14 4.43
C VAL A 133 -14.42 -0.32 5.68
N ALA A 134 -14.75 0.58 6.60
CA ALA A 134 -15.44 0.24 7.84
C ALA A 134 -16.93 0.66 7.82
N GLY A 135 -17.23 1.94 7.59
CA GLY A 135 -18.55 2.51 7.80
C GLY A 135 -19.64 1.94 6.88
N VAL A 136 -19.44 2.01 5.57
CA VAL A 136 -20.46 1.55 4.62
C VAL A 136 -20.67 0.03 4.69
N PRO A 137 -19.63 -0.84 4.72
CA PRO A 137 -19.84 -2.28 4.89
C PRO A 137 -20.55 -2.64 6.20
N ALA A 138 -20.21 -1.99 7.31
CA ALA A 138 -20.87 -2.22 8.60
C ALA A 138 -22.32 -1.71 8.59
N GLY A 139 -22.58 -0.54 8.01
CA GLY A 139 -23.93 0.03 7.89
C GLY A 139 -24.87 -0.85 7.09
N LEU A 140 -24.42 -1.37 5.93
CA LEU A 140 -25.20 -2.33 5.12
C LEU A 140 -25.49 -3.61 5.89
N ALA A 141 -24.49 -4.14 6.61
CA ALA A 141 -24.67 -5.34 7.42
C ALA A 141 -25.68 -5.13 8.56
N LEU A 142 -25.68 -3.95 9.21
CA LEU A 142 -26.65 -3.61 10.26
C LEU A 142 -28.06 -3.39 9.69
N ALA A 143 -28.18 -2.90 8.47
CA ALA A 143 -29.44 -2.78 7.76
C ALA A 143 -30.00 -4.12 7.24
N GLY A 144 -29.29 -5.25 7.44
CA GLY A 144 -29.69 -6.56 6.94
C GLY A 144 -29.48 -6.75 5.43
N GLU A 145 -28.77 -5.83 4.80
CA GLU A 145 -28.46 -5.88 3.38
C GLU A 145 -27.19 -6.70 3.10
N ILE A 146 -27.08 -7.24 1.86
CA ILE A 146 -25.87 -7.96 1.43
C ILE A 146 -24.71 -6.94 1.38
N SER A 147 -23.81 -7.07 2.34
CA SER A 147 -22.66 -6.19 2.41
C SER A 147 -21.66 -6.52 1.29
N VAL A 148 -21.28 -5.49 0.54
CA VAL A 148 -20.29 -5.57 -0.54
C VAL A 148 -19.00 -4.84 -0.15
N PRO A 149 -17.83 -5.31 -0.60
CA PRO A 149 -16.55 -4.62 -0.33
C PRO A 149 -16.43 -3.34 -1.18
N VAL A 150 -17.08 -2.27 -0.73
CA VAL A 150 -17.30 -1.02 -1.48
C VAL A 150 -16.01 -0.40 -1.99
N PHE A 151 -14.97 -0.33 -1.14
CA PHE A 151 -13.67 0.20 -1.56
C PHE A 151 -13.06 -0.62 -2.70
N CYS A 152 -13.08 -1.96 -2.60
CA CYS A 152 -12.55 -2.86 -3.63
C CYS A 152 -13.38 -2.81 -4.91
N LYS A 153 -14.71 -2.71 -4.78
CA LYS A 153 -15.64 -2.71 -5.91
C LYS A 153 -15.54 -1.42 -6.73
N TYR A 154 -15.44 -0.26 -6.10
CA TYR A 154 -15.57 1.05 -6.79
C TYR A 154 -14.27 1.84 -6.91
N ILE A 155 -13.32 1.72 -5.98
CA ILE A 155 -12.20 2.65 -5.85
C ILE A 155 -10.82 1.98 -6.10
N CYS A 156 -10.64 0.72 -5.72
CA CYS A 156 -9.31 0.09 -5.68
C CYS A 156 -8.71 -0.14 -7.09
N PRO A 157 -7.66 0.61 -7.50
CA PRO A 157 -7.01 0.41 -8.79
C PRO A 157 -6.14 -0.86 -8.84
N ALA A 158 -5.67 -1.34 -7.67
CA ALA A 158 -4.91 -2.59 -7.61
C ALA A 158 -5.77 -3.81 -8.00
N GLY A 159 -7.07 -3.77 -7.68
CA GLY A 159 -8.02 -4.79 -8.13
C GLY A 159 -8.25 -4.75 -9.64
N THR A 160 -8.32 -3.58 -10.23
CA THR A 160 -8.47 -3.43 -11.69
C THR A 160 -7.23 -3.91 -12.42
N LEU A 161 -6.04 -3.46 -11.98
CA LEU A 161 -4.77 -3.84 -12.59
C LEU A 161 -4.44 -5.33 -12.43
N GLY A 162 -4.61 -5.88 -11.22
CA GLY A 162 -4.17 -7.24 -10.89
C GLY A 162 -5.21 -8.32 -11.18
N ALA A 163 -6.51 -7.98 -11.20
CA ALA A 163 -7.58 -8.93 -11.40
C ALA A 163 -8.48 -8.57 -12.58
N GLY A 164 -9.04 -7.37 -12.61
CA GLY A 164 -10.03 -6.99 -13.61
C GLY A 164 -9.52 -7.13 -15.03
N ILE A 165 -8.37 -6.55 -15.35
CA ILE A 165 -7.76 -6.63 -16.68
C ILE A 165 -7.34 -8.07 -17.02
N PRO A 166 -6.54 -8.80 -16.22
CA PRO A 166 -6.13 -10.15 -16.56
C PRO A 166 -7.28 -11.12 -16.75
N LEU A 167 -8.30 -11.08 -15.87
CA LEU A 167 -9.46 -11.97 -15.98
C LEU A 167 -10.31 -11.64 -17.20
N ALA A 168 -10.51 -10.37 -17.53
CA ALA A 168 -11.23 -9.95 -18.75
C ALA A 168 -10.50 -10.35 -20.04
N MET A 169 -9.16 -10.37 -20.00
CA MET A 169 -8.37 -10.83 -21.16
C MET A 169 -8.42 -12.34 -21.33
N ALA A 170 -8.42 -13.10 -20.25
CA ALA A 170 -8.36 -14.56 -20.26
C ALA A 170 -9.72 -15.24 -20.43
N ASN A 171 -10.85 -14.57 -20.13
CA ASN A 171 -12.19 -15.17 -20.16
C ASN A 171 -13.16 -14.33 -21.00
N GLU A 172 -13.72 -14.94 -22.05
CA GLU A 172 -14.70 -14.27 -22.92
C GLU A 172 -16.04 -14.00 -22.21
N SER A 173 -16.51 -14.92 -21.37
CA SER A 173 -17.73 -14.73 -20.58
C SER A 173 -17.64 -13.53 -19.65
N ILE A 174 -16.49 -13.32 -19.00
CA ILE A 174 -16.26 -12.13 -18.17
C ILE A 174 -16.24 -10.88 -19.03
N ARG A 175 -15.57 -10.92 -20.18
CA ARG A 175 -15.47 -9.79 -21.12
C ARG A 175 -16.84 -9.34 -21.62
N GLY A 176 -17.73 -10.29 -21.96
CA GLY A 176 -19.11 -10.01 -22.37
C GLY A 176 -19.99 -9.41 -21.27
N ALA A 177 -19.67 -9.66 -19.99
CA ALA A 177 -20.41 -9.15 -18.85
C ALA A 177 -19.85 -7.78 -18.32
N LEU A 178 -18.82 -7.19 -18.97
CA LEU A 178 -18.26 -5.93 -18.54
C LEU A 178 -19.22 -4.78 -18.82
N GLY A 179 -19.68 -4.14 -17.74
CA GLY A 179 -20.56 -2.97 -17.80
C GLY A 179 -19.87 -1.66 -17.42
N TRP A 180 -20.66 -0.62 -17.18
CA TRP A 180 -20.22 0.71 -16.79
C TRP A 180 -19.24 0.73 -15.60
N LEU A 181 -19.43 -0.15 -14.64
CA LEU A 181 -18.55 -0.24 -13.46
C LEU A 181 -17.11 -0.56 -13.84
N PHE A 182 -16.89 -1.38 -14.85
CA PHE A 182 -15.53 -1.68 -15.32
C PHE A 182 -14.90 -0.47 -16.00
N ALA A 183 -15.65 0.25 -16.83
CA ALA A 183 -15.18 1.49 -17.45
C ALA A 183 -14.80 2.54 -16.39
N TRP A 184 -15.63 2.71 -15.35
CA TRP A 184 -15.33 3.56 -14.20
C TRP A 184 -14.00 3.16 -13.53
N LYS A 185 -13.81 1.88 -13.25
CA LYS A 185 -12.57 1.36 -12.61
C LYS A 185 -11.34 1.54 -13.50
N LEU A 186 -11.49 1.43 -14.81
CA LEU A 186 -10.41 1.74 -15.75
C LEU A 186 -10.07 3.23 -15.71
N ALA A 187 -11.05 4.12 -15.63
CA ALA A 187 -10.82 5.56 -15.49
C ALA A 187 -10.07 5.90 -14.19
N VAL A 188 -10.46 5.28 -13.07
CA VAL A 188 -9.75 5.43 -11.78
C VAL A 188 -8.30 4.92 -11.89
N LEU A 189 -8.07 3.77 -12.51
CA LEU A 189 -6.73 3.24 -12.73
C LEU A 189 -5.90 4.17 -13.61
N ALA A 190 -6.45 4.65 -14.73
CA ALA A 190 -5.79 5.58 -15.64
C ALA A 190 -5.40 6.89 -14.92
N LEU A 191 -6.31 7.44 -14.11
CA LEU A 191 -6.02 8.62 -13.29
C LEU A 191 -4.85 8.37 -12.34
N VAL A 192 -4.83 7.23 -11.64
CA VAL A 192 -3.72 6.87 -10.72
C VAL A 192 -2.41 6.69 -11.48
N ILE A 193 -2.42 6.10 -12.69
CA ILE A 193 -1.23 5.96 -13.54
C ILE A 193 -0.70 7.34 -13.93
N LEU A 194 -1.55 8.22 -14.46
CA LEU A 194 -1.16 9.58 -14.87
C LEU A 194 -0.62 10.40 -13.69
N LEU A 195 -1.28 10.33 -12.54
CA LEU A 195 -0.79 10.99 -11.33
C LEU A 195 0.54 10.38 -10.85
N SER A 196 0.75 9.06 -10.98
CA SER A 196 2.00 8.39 -10.57
C SER A 196 3.21 8.81 -11.39
N MET A 197 3.01 9.28 -12.61
CA MET A 197 4.09 9.83 -13.44
C MET A 197 4.57 11.20 -12.91
N LYS A 198 3.69 12.01 -12.30
CA LYS A 198 3.98 13.37 -11.80
C LYS A 198 4.19 13.43 -10.28
N LEU A 199 3.52 12.56 -9.52
CA LEU A 199 3.55 12.50 -8.05
C LEU A 199 4.13 11.18 -7.58
N PHE A 200 4.94 11.22 -6.53
CA PHE A 200 5.47 9.99 -5.93
C PHE A 200 4.37 9.30 -5.11
N ARG A 201 3.96 8.10 -5.55
CA ARG A 201 2.96 7.23 -4.91
C ARG A 201 1.64 7.94 -4.56
N PRO A 202 0.92 8.55 -5.50
CA PRO A 202 -0.29 9.33 -5.22
C PRO A 202 -1.37 8.47 -4.54
N PHE A 203 -1.63 7.27 -5.03
CA PHE A 203 -2.63 6.39 -4.42
C PHE A 203 -2.28 6.02 -2.97
N CYS A 204 -1.04 5.58 -2.71
CA CYS A 204 -0.58 5.22 -1.36
C CYS A 204 -0.56 6.41 -0.41
N ARG A 205 -0.44 7.64 -0.94
CA ARG A 205 -0.36 8.86 -0.17
C ARG A 205 -1.73 9.44 0.17
N PHE A 206 -2.69 9.36 -0.77
CA PHE A 206 -3.94 10.09 -0.68
C PHE A 206 -5.18 9.22 -0.50
N LEU A 207 -5.16 7.96 -0.95
CA LEU A 207 -6.38 7.15 -1.03
C LEU A 207 -6.27 5.76 -0.40
N CYS A 208 -5.05 5.20 -0.27
CA CYS A 208 -4.86 3.82 0.18
C CYS A 208 -5.22 3.63 1.67
N PRO A 209 -6.26 2.85 2.03
CA PRO A 209 -6.67 2.63 3.41
C PRO A 209 -5.64 1.82 4.21
N LEU A 210 -4.92 0.87 3.57
CA LEU A 210 -3.80 0.18 4.22
C LEU A 210 -2.69 1.17 4.59
N GLY A 211 -2.40 2.14 3.69
CA GLY A 211 -1.46 3.22 3.96
C GLY A 211 -1.91 4.14 5.09
N ALA A 212 -3.22 4.36 5.26
CA ALA A 212 -3.79 5.09 6.39
C ALA A 212 -3.56 4.33 7.70
N LEU A 213 -3.96 3.07 7.75
CA LEU A 213 -3.85 2.22 8.94
C LEU A 213 -2.39 2.10 9.40
N LEU A 214 -1.47 1.70 8.51
CA LEU A 214 -0.05 1.57 8.85
C LEU A 214 0.60 2.91 9.22
N SER A 215 0.07 4.05 8.74
CA SER A 215 0.61 5.37 9.09
C SER A 215 0.37 5.75 10.56
N LEU A 216 -0.68 5.22 11.18
CA LEU A 216 -0.94 5.44 12.60
C LEU A 216 0.16 4.81 13.47
N PHE A 217 0.71 3.68 13.03
CA PHE A 217 1.76 2.97 13.74
C PHE A 217 3.17 3.53 13.51
N ASN A 218 3.37 4.48 12.57
CA ASN A 218 4.71 4.99 12.28
C ASN A 218 5.44 5.59 13.49
N ARG A 219 4.72 6.15 14.47
CA ARG A 219 5.30 6.73 15.68
C ARG A 219 5.72 5.67 16.72
N VAL A 220 5.02 4.54 16.74
CA VAL A 220 5.20 3.49 17.76
C VAL A 220 5.96 2.28 17.25
N SER A 221 6.11 2.13 15.93
CA SER A 221 6.73 0.96 15.32
C SER A 221 8.21 0.81 15.67
N LEU A 222 8.61 -0.45 15.81
CA LEU A 222 9.96 -0.83 16.26
C LEU A 222 11.02 -0.47 15.20
N LEU A 223 10.80 -0.86 13.94
CA LEU A 223 11.72 -0.57 12.84
C LEU A 223 11.55 0.87 12.36
N ARG A 224 12.55 1.72 12.55
CA ARG A 224 12.51 3.14 12.17
C ARG A 224 13.85 3.68 11.70
N ILE A 225 13.84 4.89 11.14
CA ILE A 225 15.04 5.62 10.76
C ILE A 225 15.24 6.70 11.84
N LYS A 226 16.39 6.67 12.53
CA LYS A 226 16.81 7.71 13.49
C LYS A 226 17.80 8.66 12.88
N THR A 227 17.81 9.90 13.37
CA THR A 227 18.83 10.89 13.11
C THR A 227 19.78 10.95 14.31
N ASP A 228 21.05 10.77 14.07
CA ASP A 228 22.13 10.94 15.03
C ASP A 228 22.47 12.44 15.11
N GLY A 229 22.12 13.09 16.23
CA GLY A 229 22.32 14.52 16.43
C GLY A 229 23.80 14.93 16.41
N ALA A 230 24.69 14.08 16.94
CA ALA A 230 26.13 14.36 16.98
C ALA A 230 26.79 14.39 15.58
N ARG A 231 26.21 13.67 14.61
CA ARG A 231 26.71 13.61 13.22
C ARG A 231 25.95 14.53 12.28
N CYS A 232 24.83 15.10 12.72
CA CYS A 232 23.96 15.90 11.87
C CYS A 232 24.41 17.36 11.84
N ASP A 233 24.83 17.82 10.65
CA ASP A 233 25.20 19.22 10.39
C ASP A 233 24.03 20.08 9.90
N SER A 234 22.79 19.59 10.00
CA SER A 234 21.55 20.28 9.60
C SER A 234 21.51 20.74 8.12
N CYS A 235 22.31 20.16 7.23
CA CYS A 235 22.47 20.59 5.82
C CYS A 235 21.19 20.42 4.94
N GLY A 236 20.13 19.78 5.43
CA GLY A 236 18.85 19.64 4.74
C GLY A 236 18.82 18.68 3.53
N LYS A 237 19.92 18.01 3.15
CA LYS A 237 19.99 17.09 2.00
C LYS A 237 19.01 15.92 2.14
N CYS A 238 18.79 15.40 3.35
CA CYS A 238 17.80 14.37 3.63
C CYS A 238 16.37 14.79 3.29
N ARG A 239 16.01 16.05 3.56
CA ARG A 239 14.69 16.63 3.21
C ARG A 239 14.52 16.77 1.70
N ASN A 240 15.55 17.11 0.97
CA ASN A 240 15.54 17.20 -0.49
C ASN A 240 15.46 15.81 -1.16
N ALA A 241 16.11 14.80 -0.57
CA ALA A 241 16.04 13.42 -1.01
C ALA A 241 14.67 12.77 -0.76
N CYS A 242 13.85 13.33 0.16
CA CYS A 242 12.55 12.77 0.52
C CYS A 242 11.51 12.98 -0.59
N ARG A 243 11.08 11.90 -1.25
CA ARG A 243 10.10 11.94 -2.34
C ARG A 243 8.66 12.09 -1.85
N VAL A 244 8.35 11.62 -0.63
CA VAL A 244 7.03 11.78 0.02
C VAL A 244 6.90 13.09 0.79
N GLU A 245 8.01 13.86 0.88
CA GLU A 245 8.06 15.17 1.54
C GLU A 245 7.67 15.14 3.02
N ALA A 246 7.94 14.01 3.67
CA ALA A 246 7.77 13.89 5.11
C ALA A 246 8.77 14.81 5.84
N PRO A 247 8.33 15.60 6.85
CA PRO A 247 9.21 16.52 7.57
C PRO A 247 10.30 15.80 8.37
N HIS A 248 9.98 14.62 8.90
CA HIS A 248 10.91 13.77 9.65
C HIS A 248 10.56 12.27 9.46
N PRO A 249 11.46 11.33 9.78
CA PRO A 249 11.25 9.90 9.54
C PRO A 249 10.09 9.26 10.32
N ASP A 250 9.72 9.80 11.48
CA ASP A 250 8.60 9.32 12.29
C ASP A 250 7.24 9.91 11.87
N HIS A 251 7.24 10.79 10.87
CA HIS A 251 6.00 11.38 10.37
C HIS A 251 5.08 10.34 9.73
N ARG A 252 3.77 10.51 9.88
CA ARG A 252 2.74 9.59 9.33
C ARG A 252 2.89 9.33 7.83
N GLU A 253 3.40 10.29 7.06
CA GLU A 253 3.60 10.16 5.61
C GLU A 253 4.89 9.44 5.24
N CYS A 254 5.82 9.21 6.15
CA CYS A 254 7.08 8.51 5.84
C CYS A 254 6.82 7.04 5.50
N VAL A 255 7.19 6.63 4.29
CA VAL A 255 7.11 5.23 3.80
C VAL A 255 8.38 4.43 4.10
N ARG A 256 9.27 4.98 4.90
CA ARG A 256 10.54 4.34 5.32
C ARG A 256 11.36 3.77 4.16
N CYS A 257 11.42 4.47 3.06
CA CYS A 257 12.13 4.02 1.85
C CYS A 257 13.67 4.11 1.96
N GLY A 258 14.21 4.74 3.00
CA GLY A 258 15.66 4.87 3.22
C GLY A 258 16.37 5.91 2.34
N ALA A 259 15.66 6.66 1.49
CA ALA A 259 16.28 7.65 0.61
C ALA A 259 17.03 8.76 1.38
N CYS A 260 16.51 9.16 2.53
CA CYS A 260 17.17 10.15 3.41
C CYS A 260 18.48 9.59 4.01
N ALA A 261 18.50 8.31 4.38
CA ALA A 261 19.70 7.66 4.90
C ALA A 261 20.77 7.49 3.81
N ALA A 262 20.36 7.09 2.61
CA ALA A 262 21.26 6.97 1.46
C ALA A 262 21.82 8.33 0.99
N GLY A 263 21.04 9.42 1.09
CA GLY A 263 21.43 10.76 0.68
C GLY A 263 22.16 11.57 1.74
N CYS A 264 22.43 11.02 2.93
CA CYS A 264 23.11 11.74 4.00
C CYS A 264 24.64 11.59 3.90
N PRO A 265 25.40 12.68 3.59
CA PRO A 265 26.85 12.59 3.44
C PRO A 265 27.56 12.26 4.75
N LYS A 266 27.01 12.71 5.89
CA LYS A 266 27.56 12.45 7.23
C LYS A 266 27.07 11.12 7.83
N ARG A 267 26.27 10.33 7.09
CA ARG A 267 25.67 9.07 7.58
C ARG A 267 24.93 9.23 8.93
N ALA A 268 24.43 10.44 9.22
CA ALA A 268 23.69 10.76 10.43
C ALA A 268 22.33 10.05 10.49
N MET A 269 21.78 9.63 9.35
CA MET A 269 20.50 8.91 9.29
C MET A 269 20.73 7.42 9.12
N ARG A 270 20.27 6.62 10.08
CA ARG A 270 20.44 5.16 10.07
C ARG A 270 19.17 4.42 10.48
N TRP A 271 19.06 3.18 10.07
CA TRP A 271 18.05 2.26 10.54
C TRP A 271 18.29 1.90 11.99
N SER A 272 17.25 1.88 12.80
CA SER A 272 17.32 1.56 14.23
C SER A 272 16.08 0.76 14.63
N ILE A 273 16.25 -0.19 15.54
CA ILE A 273 15.19 -0.87 16.27
C ILE A 273 15.03 -0.13 17.60
N LYS A 274 13.80 -0.01 18.13
CA LYS A 274 13.44 0.85 19.29
C LYS A 274 14.24 0.58 20.58
N GLN A 275 14.92 -0.55 20.70
CA GLN A 275 15.71 -0.92 21.89
C GLN A 275 16.89 0.01 22.21
N ASP A 276 17.33 0.86 21.28
CA ASP A 276 18.45 1.80 21.47
C ASP A 276 18.08 3.08 22.26
N ARG A 277 17.07 3.09 23.11
CA ARG A 277 16.66 4.28 23.87
C ARG A 277 17.52 4.58 25.11
N GLN A 278 18.42 3.69 25.50
CA GLN A 278 19.14 3.79 26.79
C GLN A 278 20.59 4.26 26.71
N LYS A 279 21.06 4.78 25.56
CA LYS A 279 22.41 5.37 25.48
C LYS A 279 22.33 6.77 24.85
N GLN A 280 21.80 7.71 25.59
CA GLN A 280 22.07 9.16 25.47
C GLN A 280 22.06 9.76 26.87
#